data_1f757295cbfe6f1ea7325b28ba10241a
#
_entry.id   1f757295cbfe6f1ea7325b28ba10241a
#
_cell.length_a   1.000
_cell.length_b   1.000
_cell.length_c   1.000
_cell.angle_alpha   90.00
_cell.angle_beta   90.00
_cell.angle_gamma   90.00
#
_symmetry.space_group_name_H-M   'P 1'
#
loop_
_entity.id
_entity.type
_entity.pdbx_description
1 polymer ?
#
loop_
_entity_poly.entity_id
_entity_poly.type
_entity_poly.pdbx_seq_one_letter_code
_entity_poly.pdbx_strand_id
1 'polypeptide(L)'
;MSKDEIENPTHEQVWKTLSKINVNEHTETKMNLTYLSWAWAWKILKDNYPNAKYAFTSHGDNEYEQNNIDYMRYPDESGSVFCTIYIGKHVKESMWLPIMDNRNNAIKNPNARQISDAKMRCLVKCISMLGLGLYIYAGEDLPEDTEPEPVKEAPKKKAARKKREREEHEEEDKVTMTFTEFVKDADSVESLHTFFRDNRSVIDKIEVSNPEEHAKIMAAFSQRKKELAS
;
A
#
# COMPACT_ATOMS: atom_id res chain seq x y z
N MET A 1 -4.08 -23.08 -23.87
CA MET A 1 -3.88 -24.11 -22.84
C MET A 1 -4.88 -25.23 -23.08
N SER A 2 -4.44 -26.49 -22.98
CA SER A 2 -5.35 -27.63 -23.01
C SER A 2 -6.22 -27.66 -21.74
N LYS A 3 -7.34 -28.43 -21.78
CA LYS A 3 -8.22 -28.55 -20.59
C LYS A 3 -7.45 -29.15 -19.40
N ASP A 4 -6.56 -30.10 -19.65
CA ASP A 4 -5.73 -30.73 -18.61
C ASP A 4 -4.72 -29.77 -18.00
N GLU A 5 -4.10 -28.88 -18.78
CA GLU A 5 -3.21 -27.80 -18.30
C GLU A 5 -3.92 -26.78 -17.41
N ILE A 6 -5.23 -26.58 -17.59
CA ILE A 6 -6.03 -25.70 -16.75
C ILE A 6 -6.46 -26.41 -15.45
N GLU A 7 -6.84 -27.69 -15.54
CA GLU A 7 -7.34 -28.47 -14.41
C GLU A 7 -6.23 -28.97 -13.48
N ASN A 8 -5.07 -29.39 -14.04
CA ASN A 8 -3.94 -29.95 -13.31
C ASN A 8 -2.59 -29.37 -13.78
N PRO A 9 -2.37 -28.05 -13.66
CA PRO A 9 -1.14 -27.42 -14.13
C PRO A 9 0.05 -27.83 -13.26
N THR A 10 1.26 -27.70 -13.84
CA THR A 10 2.52 -27.71 -13.09
C THR A 10 2.82 -26.30 -12.54
N HIS A 11 3.69 -26.18 -11.55
CA HIS A 11 4.18 -24.89 -11.05
C HIS A 11 4.75 -24.01 -12.17
N GLU A 12 5.53 -24.60 -13.09
CA GLU A 12 6.11 -23.90 -14.22
C GLU A 12 5.03 -23.28 -15.14
N GLN A 13 3.97 -24.04 -15.43
CA GLN A 13 2.87 -23.58 -16.25
C GLN A 13 2.11 -22.43 -15.58
N VAL A 14 1.85 -22.54 -14.26
CA VAL A 14 1.21 -21.47 -13.48
C VAL A 14 2.07 -20.22 -13.50
N TRP A 15 3.36 -20.36 -13.21
CA TRP A 15 4.29 -19.23 -13.25
C TRP A 15 4.35 -18.55 -14.62
N LYS A 16 4.53 -19.32 -15.70
CA LYS A 16 4.58 -18.79 -17.08
C LYS A 16 3.31 -18.03 -17.47
N THR A 17 2.17 -18.42 -16.91
CA THR A 17 0.88 -17.76 -17.18
C THR A 17 0.76 -16.48 -16.37
N LEU A 18 0.89 -16.57 -15.05
CA LEU A 18 0.60 -15.47 -14.13
C LEU A 18 1.67 -14.36 -14.16
N SER A 19 2.95 -14.70 -14.37
CA SER A 19 4.04 -13.72 -14.42
C SER A 19 3.98 -12.76 -15.62
N LYS A 20 3.22 -13.10 -16.65
CA LYS A 20 3.00 -12.22 -17.82
C LYS A 20 1.91 -11.18 -17.63
N ILE A 21 1.09 -11.33 -16.60
CA ILE A 21 -0.05 -10.45 -16.35
C ILE A 21 0.44 -9.15 -15.72
N ASN A 22 0.13 -8.03 -16.36
CA ASN A 22 0.42 -6.71 -15.83
C ASN A 22 -0.63 -6.33 -14.77
N VAL A 23 -0.19 -6.10 -13.53
CA VAL A 23 -1.08 -5.74 -12.42
C VAL A 23 -1.08 -4.23 -12.10
N ASN A 24 -0.33 -3.40 -12.83
CA ASN A 24 -0.10 -2.00 -12.49
C ASN A 24 -1.40 -1.16 -12.41
N GLU A 25 -2.39 -1.45 -13.26
CA GLU A 25 -3.67 -0.73 -13.28
C GLU A 25 -4.59 -1.08 -12.09
N HIS A 26 -4.25 -2.13 -11.33
CA HIS A 26 -5.03 -2.64 -10.20
C HIS A 26 -4.30 -2.52 -8.87
N THR A 27 -3.24 -1.71 -8.85
CA THR A 27 -2.44 -1.44 -7.65
C THR A 27 -2.79 -0.07 -7.07
N GLU A 28 -2.81 0.01 -5.75
CA GLU A 28 -2.91 1.26 -4.98
C GLU A 28 -1.59 1.50 -4.24
N THR A 29 -1.17 2.76 -4.15
CA THR A 29 0.01 3.13 -3.36
C THR A 29 -0.45 3.77 -2.05
N LYS A 30 0.02 3.23 -0.91
CA LYS A 30 -0.21 3.79 0.43
C LYS A 30 1.13 3.82 1.16
N MET A 31 1.52 4.97 1.72
CA MET A 31 2.78 5.13 2.47
C MET A 31 4.01 4.59 1.71
N ASN A 32 4.14 4.91 0.42
CA ASN A 32 5.19 4.43 -0.48
C ASN A 32 5.21 2.91 -0.74
N LEU A 33 4.25 2.15 -0.23
CA LEU A 33 4.09 0.73 -0.51
C LEU A 33 3.01 0.51 -1.57
N THR A 34 3.28 -0.41 -2.48
CA THR A 34 2.34 -0.77 -3.55
C THR A 34 1.50 -1.96 -3.12
N TYR A 35 0.18 -1.80 -3.13
CA TYR A 35 -0.78 -2.84 -2.75
C TYR A 35 -1.57 -3.31 -3.96
N LEU A 36 -1.64 -4.63 -4.13
CA LEU A 36 -2.55 -5.26 -5.07
C LEU A 36 -3.83 -5.67 -4.34
N SER A 37 -5.00 -5.30 -4.88
CA SER A 37 -6.29 -5.72 -4.31
C SER A 37 -6.40 -7.25 -4.25
N TRP A 38 -6.70 -7.80 -3.06
CA TRP A 38 -6.87 -9.24 -2.88
C TRP A 38 -8.02 -9.81 -3.75
N ALA A 39 -9.10 -9.05 -3.89
CA ALA A 39 -10.25 -9.46 -4.69
C ALA A 39 -9.89 -9.58 -6.17
N TRP A 40 -9.11 -8.61 -6.67
CA TRP A 40 -8.64 -8.63 -8.05
C TRP A 40 -7.62 -9.77 -8.27
N ALA A 41 -6.64 -9.91 -7.39
CA ALA A 41 -5.64 -10.99 -7.46
C ALA A 41 -6.32 -12.37 -7.47
N TRP A 42 -7.29 -12.57 -6.59
CA TRP A 42 -8.07 -13.81 -6.52
C TRP A 42 -8.90 -14.03 -7.78
N LYS A 43 -9.57 -12.97 -8.28
CA LYS A 43 -10.33 -13.05 -9.54
C LYS A 43 -9.46 -13.52 -10.69
N ILE A 44 -8.29 -12.89 -10.89
CA ILE A 44 -7.36 -13.25 -11.97
C ILE A 44 -6.87 -14.70 -11.82
N LEU A 45 -6.55 -15.12 -10.60
CA LEU A 45 -6.19 -16.52 -10.36
C LEU A 45 -7.32 -17.47 -10.77
N LYS A 46 -8.57 -17.15 -10.40
CA LYS A 46 -9.75 -17.96 -10.73
C LYS A 46 -10.10 -17.93 -12.22
N ASP A 47 -9.88 -16.81 -12.91
CA ASP A 47 -10.11 -16.71 -14.36
C ASP A 47 -9.16 -17.63 -15.14
N ASN A 48 -7.91 -17.80 -14.68
CA ASN A 48 -6.93 -18.67 -15.31
C ASN A 48 -7.00 -20.13 -14.81
N TYR A 49 -7.34 -20.31 -13.53
CA TYR A 49 -7.39 -21.62 -12.86
C TYR A 49 -8.68 -21.72 -12.00
N PRO A 50 -9.82 -22.07 -12.62
CA PRO A 50 -11.13 -22.10 -11.95
C PRO A 50 -11.17 -23.02 -10.73
N ASN A 51 -10.35 -24.09 -10.71
CA ASN A 51 -10.24 -25.07 -9.64
C ASN A 51 -9.33 -24.61 -8.49
N ALA A 52 -8.71 -23.42 -8.57
CA ALA A 52 -7.88 -22.90 -7.50
C ALA A 52 -8.68 -22.76 -6.19
N LYS A 53 -8.07 -23.15 -5.07
CA LYS A 53 -8.60 -23.03 -3.72
C LYS A 53 -7.52 -22.44 -2.82
N TYR A 54 -7.93 -21.81 -1.73
CA TYR A 54 -7.02 -21.42 -0.67
C TYR A 54 -7.53 -21.92 0.68
N ALA A 55 -6.62 -22.06 1.63
CA ALA A 55 -6.93 -22.32 3.02
C ALA A 55 -6.04 -21.47 3.93
N PHE A 56 -6.59 -20.97 5.02
CA PHE A 56 -5.80 -20.44 6.13
C PHE A 56 -5.64 -21.53 7.18
N THR A 57 -4.42 -21.64 7.73
CA THR A 57 -4.15 -22.60 8.79
C THR A 57 -4.70 -22.08 10.11
N SER A 58 -5.49 -22.91 10.79
CA SER A 58 -5.89 -22.66 12.18
C SER A 58 -4.89 -23.35 13.11
N HIS A 59 -4.55 -22.69 14.19
CA HIS A 59 -3.64 -23.18 15.23
C HIS A 59 -4.45 -23.41 16.51
N GLY A 60 -4.64 -24.66 16.90
CA GLY A 60 -5.30 -25.02 18.16
C GLY A 60 -4.59 -26.20 18.80
N ASP A 61 -4.37 -26.14 20.10
CA ASP A 61 -3.87 -27.25 20.87
C ASP A 61 -5.03 -28.22 21.20
N ASN A 62 -4.98 -29.41 20.59
CA ASN A 62 -5.75 -30.61 20.91
C ASN A 62 -7.27 -30.57 20.65
N GLU A 63 -7.82 -31.77 20.38
CA GLU A 63 -9.24 -32.08 20.20
C GLU A 63 -10.16 -31.67 21.39
N TYR A 64 -9.59 -31.19 22.49
CA TYR A 64 -10.29 -30.84 23.74
C TYR A 64 -10.41 -29.34 24.03
N GLU A 65 -9.65 -28.48 23.33
CA GLU A 65 -9.79 -27.03 23.49
C GLU A 65 -10.62 -26.43 22.34
N GLN A 66 -11.82 -25.97 22.68
CA GLN A 66 -12.76 -25.32 21.77
C GLN A 66 -12.25 -23.95 21.19
N ASN A 67 -11.00 -23.61 21.41
CA ASN A 67 -10.38 -22.35 21.00
C ASN A 67 -9.47 -22.54 19.81
N ASN A 68 -10.04 -22.84 18.64
CA ASN A 68 -9.31 -22.70 17.38
C ASN A 68 -8.88 -21.24 17.20
N ILE A 69 -7.60 -20.98 17.40
CA ILE A 69 -7.03 -19.65 17.15
C ILE A 69 -6.71 -19.54 15.67
N ASP A 70 -7.25 -18.52 15.05
CA ASP A 70 -7.14 -18.25 13.60
C ASP A 70 -5.76 -17.73 13.15
N TYR A 71 -4.78 -17.71 14.04
CA TYR A 71 -3.41 -17.32 13.80
C TYR A 71 -2.44 -18.03 14.75
N MET A 72 -1.18 -18.15 14.38
CA MET A 72 -0.13 -18.65 15.25
C MET A 72 0.30 -17.54 16.22
N ARG A 73 0.27 -17.80 17.53
CA ARG A 73 0.71 -16.86 18.56
C ARG A 73 2.16 -17.17 18.98
N TYR A 74 2.97 -16.12 19.14
CA TYR A 74 4.33 -16.19 19.65
C TYR A 74 4.42 -15.82 21.13
N PRO A 75 5.51 -16.21 21.85
CA PRO A 75 5.67 -15.91 23.27
C PRO A 75 5.67 -14.41 23.63
N ASP A 76 6.02 -13.55 22.70
CA ASP A 76 5.99 -12.08 22.84
C ASP A 76 4.59 -11.46 22.59
N GLU A 77 3.56 -12.32 22.48
CA GLU A 77 2.17 -11.98 22.20
C GLU A 77 1.90 -11.50 20.77
N SER A 78 2.91 -11.43 19.91
CA SER A 78 2.71 -11.20 18.47
C SER A 78 2.15 -12.46 17.80
N GLY A 79 1.82 -12.35 16.50
CA GLY A 79 1.31 -13.51 15.78
C GLY A 79 1.54 -13.44 14.29
N SER A 80 1.32 -14.57 13.63
CA SER A 80 1.37 -14.69 12.17
C SER A 80 0.22 -15.51 11.62
N VAL A 81 -0.13 -15.28 10.37
CA VAL A 81 -1.12 -16.02 9.61
C VAL A 81 -0.43 -16.82 8.52
N PHE A 82 -1.06 -17.94 8.14
CA PHE A 82 -0.56 -18.85 7.11
C PHE A 82 -1.64 -19.06 6.06
N CYS A 83 -1.26 -18.94 4.80
CA CYS A 83 -2.13 -19.18 3.66
C CYS A 83 -1.52 -20.25 2.77
N THR A 84 -2.33 -21.19 2.29
CA THR A 84 -1.93 -22.17 1.28
C THR A 84 -2.89 -22.10 0.11
N ILE A 85 -2.32 -22.05 -1.11
CA ILE A 85 -3.08 -22.10 -2.36
C ILE A 85 -2.87 -23.47 -2.98
N TYR A 86 -3.94 -24.02 -3.53
CA TYR A 86 -3.96 -25.29 -4.26
C TYR A 86 -4.52 -25.05 -5.66
N ILE A 87 -3.82 -25.57 -6.70
CA ILE A 87 -4.32 -25.55 -8.07
C ILE A 87 -4.18 -26.96 -8.65
N GLY A 88 -5.30 -27.62 -8.94
CA GLY A 88 -5.31 -29.00 -9.38
C GLY A 88 -4.66 -29.93 -8.34
N LYS A 89 -3.94 -30.95 -8.83
CA LYS A 89 -3.29 -31.97 -8.00
C LYS A 89 -1.82 -31.67 -7.68
N HIS A 90 -1.18 -30.79 -8.46
CA HIS A 90 0.27 -30.68 -8.48
C HIS A 90 0.79 -29.37 -7.88
N VAL A 91 -0.05 -28.33 -7.79
CA VAL A 91 0.39 -27.03 -7.29
C VAL A 91 -0.12 -26.81 -5.88
N LYS A 92 0.84 -26.69 -4.96
CA LYS A 92 0.61 -26.29 -3.58
C LYS A 92 1.66 -25.26 -3.22
N GLU A 93 1.21 -24.03 -2.97
CA GLU A 93 2.07 -22.90 -2.56
C GLU A 93 1.63 -22.41 -1.18
N SER A 94 2.58 -22.17 -0.29
CA SER A 94 2.31 -21.75 1.08
C SER A 94 3.12 -20.50 1.43
N MET A 95 2.47 -19.57 2.11
CA MET A 95 3.05 -18.31 2.57
C MET A 95 2.61 -18.02 4.00
N TRP A 96 3.45 -17.35 4.75
CA TRP A 96 3.11 -16.82 6.06
C TRP A 96 3.39 -15.33 6.12
N LEU A 97 2.68 -14.63 7.01
CA LEU A 97 2.85 -13.19 7.19
C LEU A 97 2.66 -12.84 8.67
N PRO A 98 3.56 -12.05 9.28
CA PRO A 98 3.31 -11.47 10.60
C PRO A 98 2.06 -10.58 10.58
N ILE A 99 1.34 -10.52 11.69
CA ILE A 99 0.26 -9.55 11.87
C ILE A 99 0.90 -8.23 12.25
N MET A 100 0.82 -7.23 11.35
CA MET A 100 1.58 -5.99 11.41
C MET A 100 0.70 -4.77 11.25
N ASP A 101 1.15 -3.66 11.85
CA ASP A 101 0.60 -2.33 11.61
C ASP A 101 1.00 -1.75 10.23
N ASN A 102 0.61 -0.50 9.97
CA ASN A 102 0.93 0.19 8.71
C ASN A 102 2.42 0.57 8.56
N ARG A 103 3.21 0.42 9.63
CA ARG A 103 4.66 0.66 9.63
C ARG A 103 5.46 -0.64 9.64
N ASN A 104 4.81 -1.77 9.36
CA ASN A 104 5.36 -3.12 9.41
C ASN A 104 5.84 -3.58 10.81
N ASN A 105 5.41 -2.93 11.89
CA ASN A 105 5.69 -3.40 13.24
C ASN A 105 4.74 -4.53 13.61
N ALA A 106 5.24 -5.59 14.24
CA ALA A 106 4.42 -6.68 14.75
C ALA A 106 3.42 -6.18 15.81
N ILE A 107 2.17 -6.60 15.72
CA ILE A 107 1.09 -6.24 16.64
C ILE A 107 0.98 -7.32 17.71
N LYS A 108 0.99 -6.89 18.98
CA LYS A 108 0.70 -7.76 20.13
C LYS A 108 -0.80 -7.89 20.34
N ASN A 109 -1.25 -9.09 20.70
CA ASN A 109 -2.66 -9.41 20.94
C ASN A 109 -3.59 -8.86 19.85
N PRO A 110 -3.39 -9.27 18.57
CA PRO A 110 -4.13 -8.70 17.46
C PRO A 110 -5.63 -8.97 17.59
N ASN A 111 -6.45 -7.97 17.28
CA ASN A 111 -7.89 -8.11 17.23
C ASN A 111 -8.35 -8.78 15.91
N ALA A 112 -9.63 -9.16 15.84
CA ALA A 112 -10.19 -9.87 14.69
C ALA A 112 -10.05 -9.11 13.36
N ARG A 113 -10.09 -7.77 13.37
CA ARG A 113 -9.90 -6.95 12.17
C ARG A 113 -8.47 -7.04 11.66
N GLN A 114 -7.49 -6.92 12.55
CA GLN A 114 -6.06 -7.01 12.21
C GLN A 114 -5.71 -8.41 11.70
N ILE A 115 -6.30 -9.46 12.29
CA ILE A 115 -6.14 -10.84 11.80
C ILE A 115 -6.72 -10.99 10.39
N SER A 116 -7.92 -10.47 10.14
CA SER A 116 -8.56 -10.51 8.83
C SER A 116 -7.74 -9.78 7.75
N ASP A 117 -7.25 -8.57 8.06
CA ASP A 117 -6.42 -7.80 7.15
C ASP A 117 -5.09 -8.52 6.83
N ALA A 118 -4.45 -9.11 7.84
CA ALA A 118 -3.24 -9.91 7.66
C ALA A 118 -3.48 -11.15 6.79
N LYS A 119 -4.62 -11.84 6.97
CA LYS A 119 -5.02 -12.98 6.12
C LYS A 119 -5.15 -12.57 4.65
N MET A 120 -5.81 -11.44 4.35
CA MET A 120 -5.95 -10.98 2.97
C MET A 120 -4.61 -10.55 2.35
N ARG A 121 -3.74 -9.88 3.10
CA ARG A 121 -2.38 -9.56 2.68
C ARG A 121 -1.55 -10.82 2.42
N CYS A 122 -1.65 -11.83 3.29
CA CYS A 122 -0.98 -13.12 3.14
C CYS A 122 -1.46 -13.86 1.87
N LEU A 123 -2.77 -13.85 1.60
CA LEU A 123 -3.35 -14.44 0.39
C LEU A 123 -2.75 -13.83 -0.88
N VAL A 124 -2.67 -12.50 -0.96
CA VAL A 124 -2.11 -11.82 -2.14
C VAL A 124 -0.63 -12.15 -2.30
N LYS A 125 0.16 -12.13 -1.23
CA LYS A 125 1.59 -12.52 -1.28
C LYS A 125 1.75 -13.98 -1.68
N CYS A 126 0.89 -14.88 -1.23
CA CYS A 126 0.89 -16.28 -1.65
C CYS A 126 0.58 -16.43 -3.16
N ILE A 127 -0.38 -15.64 -3.70
CA ILE A 127 -0.67 -15.61 -5.14
C ILE A 127 0.53 -15.05 -5.91
N SER A 128 1.23 -14.06 -5.36
CA SER A 128 2.41 -13.48 -6.03
C SER A 128 3.57 -14.46 -6.15
N MET A 129 3.73 -15.39 -5.20
CA MET A 129 4.72 -16.47 -5.29
C MET A 129 4.45 -17.42 -6.46
N LEU A 130 3.22 -17.46 -6.97
CA LEU A 130 2.85 -18.16 -8.20
C LEU A 130 3.10 -17.33 -9.47
N GLY A 131 3.62 -16.10 -9.34
CA GLY A 131 4.05 -15.23 -10.44
C GLY A 131 3.22 -13.96 -10.62
N LEU A 132 1.99 -13.87 -10.09
CA LEU A 132 1.11 -12.72 -10.32
C LEU A 132 1.61 -11.47 -9.57
N GLY A 133 2.15 -10.51 -10.32
CA GLY A 133 2.56 -9.23 -9.77
C GLY A 133 3.69 -9.28 -8.75
N LEU A 134 4.51 -10.33 -8.74
CA LEU A 134 5.62 -10.47 -7.78
C LEU A 134 6.55 -9.26 -7.77
N TYR A 135 6.72 -8.61 -8.91
CA TYR A 135 7.59 -7.44 -9.07
C TYR A 135 7.16 -6.21 -8.25
N ILE A 136 5.89 -6.15 -7.79
CA ILE A 136 5.44 -5.02 -6.96
C ILE A 136 6.02 -5.08 -5.54
N TYR A 137 6.41 -6.28 -5.09
CA TYR A 137 6.99 -6.50 -3.75
C TYR A 137 8.50 -6.39 -3.73
N ALA A 138 9.16 -6.18 -4.88
CA ALA A 138 10.60 -6.01 -4.94
C ALA A 138 11.02 -4.74 -4.17
N GLY A 139 11.79 -4.89 -3.12
CA GLY A 139 12.26 -3.81 -2.25
C GLY A 139 11.45 -3.60 -0.96
N GLU A 140 10.36 -4.33 -0.71
CA GLU A 140 9.60 -4.21 0.54
C GLU A 140 10.34 -4.77 1.77
N ASP A 141 11.21 -5.76 1.58
CA ASP A 141 11.91 -6.48 2.66
C ASP A 141 13.39 -6.06 2.80
N LEU A 142 13.76 -4.87 2.31
CA LEU A 142 15.11 -4.35 2.52
C LEU A 142 15.27 -3.93 3.99
N PRO A 143 16.42 -4.26 4.64
CA PRO A 143 16.75 -3.75 5.96
C PRO A 143 16.72 -2.22 5.98
N GLU A 144 16.23 -1.61 7.06
CA GLU A 144 16.08 -0.16 7.21
C GLU A 144 17.40 0.63 7.00
N ASP A 145 18.55 -0.02 7.20
CA ASP A 145 19.88 0.59 7.11
C ASP A 145 20.57 0.43 5.73
N THR A 146 19.93 -0.19 4.76
CA THR A 146 20.48 -0.28 3.40
C THR A 146 19.81 0.72 2.48
N GLU A 147 20.59 1.73 2.03
CA GLU A 147 20.15 2.50 0.86
C GLU A 147 19.83 1.50 -0.27
N PRO A 148 18.62 1.53 -0.84
CA PRO A 148 18.25 0.60 -1.90
C PRO A 148 19.21 0.80 -3.06
N GLU A 149 20.00 -0.24 -3.40
CA GLU A 149 20.64 -0.25 -4.70
C GLU A 149 19.54 -0.02 -5.76
N PRO A 150 19.75 0.88 -6.74
CA PRO A 150 18.72 1.22 -7.70
C PRO A 150 18.35 -0.05 -8.49
N VAL A 151 17.29 -0.72 -8.03
CA VAL A 151 16.61 -1.74 -8.82
C VAL A 151 16.30 -1.05 -10.15
N LYS A 152 16.78 -1.59 -11.25
CA LYS A 152 16.51 -1.06 -12.59
C LYS A 152 15.00 -1.13 -12.83
N GLU A 153 14.28 -0.13 -12.33
CA GLU A 153 12.85 0.04 -12.64
C GLU A 153 12.67 0.04 -14.15
N ALA A 154 11.71 -0.72 -14.63
CA ALA A 154 11.39 -0.71 -16.04
C ALA A 154 11.18 0.75 -16.50
N PRO A 155 11.74 1.18 -17.63
CA PRO A 155 11.80 2.59 -18.05
C PRO A 155 10.45 3.33 -18.03
N LYS A 156 9.34 2.61 -18.17
CA LYS A 156 7.98 3.15 -18.10
C LYS A 156 7.51 3.56 -16.69
N LYS A 157 7.98 2.90 -15.61
CA LYS A 157 7.64 3.29 -14.21
C LYS A 157 8.33 4.58 -13.79
N LYS A 158 9.60 4.77 -14.15
CA LYS A 158 10.34 6.03 -13.88
C LYS A 158 9.71 7.24 -14.55
N ALA A 159 9.20 7.08 -15.78
CA ALA A 159 8.56 8.17 -16.52
C ALA A 159 7.18 8.53 -15.94
N ALA A 160 6.36 7.53 -15.56
CA ALA A 160 5.04 7.74 -14.97
C ALA A 160 5.13 8.31 -13.54
N ARG A 161 6.10 7.86 -12.73
CA ARG A 161 6.36 8.39 -11.39
C ARG A 161 6.88 9.83 -11.45
N LYS A 162 7.88 10.12 -12.29
CA LYS A 162 8.35 11.50 -12.51
C LYS A 162 7.26 12.42 -13.05
N LYS A 163 6.33 11.91 -13.84
CA LYS A 163 5.21 12.71 -14.36
C LYS A 163 4.20 13.03 -13.26
N ARG A 164 3.86 12.06 -12.39
CA ARG A 164 2.98 12.28 -11.22
C ARG A 164 3.61 13.22 -10.18
N GLU A 165 4.87 13.00 -9.82
CA GLU A 165 5.61 13.88 -8.90
C GLU A 165 5.70 15.32 -9.46
N ARG A 166 5.82 15.50 -10.77
CA ARG A 166 5.76 16.82 -11.41
C ARG A 166 4.36 17.42 -11.38
N GLU A 167 3.32 16.63 -11.67
CA GLU A 167 1.93 17.09 -11.67
C GLU A 167 1.50 17.46 -10.24
N GLU A 168 1.89 16.70 -9.21
CA GLU A 168 1.65 17.00 -7.80
C GLU A 168 2.39 18.27 -7.36
N HIS A 169 3.66 18.44 -7.73
CA HIS A 169 4.41 19.68 -7.47
C HIS A 169 3.82 20.89 -8.20
N GLU A 170 3.41 20.74 -9.45
CA GLU A 170 2.78 21.83 -10.21
C GLU A 170 1.41 22.23 -9.65
N GLU A 171 0.65 21.30 -9.04
CA GLU A 171 -0.59 21.62 -8.31
C GLU A 171 -0.30 22.33 -6.97
N GLU A 172 0.68 21.89 -6.21
CA GLU A 172 1.10 22.53 -4.95
C GLU A 172 1.62 23.94 -5.20
N ASP A 173 2.46 24.15 -6.22
CA ASP A 173 2.94 25.48 -6.62
C ASP A 173 1.79 26.43 -7.00
N LYS A 174 0.80 25.95 -7.74
CA LYS A 174 -0.39 26.74 -8.10
C LYS A 174 -1.21 27.13 -6.86
N VAL A 175 -1.41 26.19 -5.94
CA VAL A 175 -2.11 26.46 -4.68
C VAL A 175 -1.34 27.53 -3.88
N THR A 176 -0.03 27.40 -3.75
CA THR A 176 0.81 28.39 -3.03
C THR A 176 0.76 29.77 -3.68
N MET A 177 0.78 29.86 -5.02
CA MET A 177 0.62 31.13 -5.73
C MET A 177 -0.74 31.75 -5.44
N THR A 178 -1.82 30.97 -5.51
CA THR A 178 -3.18 31.47 -5.23
C THR A 178 -3.31 31.97 -3.79
N PHE A 179 -2.70 31.27 -2.82
CA PHE A 179 -2.66 31.70 -1.43
C PHE A 179 -1.90 33.00 -1.23
N THR A 180 -0.73 33.13 -1.84
CA THR A 180 0.10 34.34 -1.74
C THR A 180 -0.52 35.54 -2.43
N GLU A 181 -1.23 35.35 -3.53
CA GLU A 181 -2.00 36.42 -4.19
C GLU A 181 -3.18 36.88 -3.32
N PHE A 182 -3.99 35.95 -2.81
CA PHE A 182 -5.09 36.31 -1.91
C PHE A 182 -4.62 37.06 -0.66
N VAL A 183 -3.52 36.60 -0.05
CA VAL A 183 -2.95 37.26 1.13
C VAL A 183 -2.50 38.68 0.81
N LYS A 184 -1.98 38.96 -0.37
CA LYS A 184 -1.60 40.31 -0.81
C LYS A 184 -2.79 41.23 -0.99
N ASP A 185 -3.90 40.70 -1.51
CA ASP A 185 -5.10 41.46 -1.83
C ASP A 185 -6.05 41.60 -0.64
N ALA A 186 -5.79 40.92 0.48
CA ALA A 186 -6.61 41.01 1.68
C ALA A 186 -6.62 42.45 2.21
N ASP A 187 -7.82 42.98 2.50
CA ASP A 187 -8.10 44.34 2.89
C ASP A 187 -8.22 44.54 4.42
N SER A 188 -8.32 43.46 5.18
CA SER A 188 -8.42 43.50 6.64
C SER A 188 -7.75 42.29 7.31
N VAL A 189 -7.35 42.47 8.58
CA VAL A 189 -6.82 41.39 9.43
C VAL A 189 -7.86 40.30 9.64
N GLU A 190 -9.15 40.67 9.67
CA GLU A 190 -10.24 39.72 9.88
C GLU A 190 -10.46 38.82 8.65
N SER A 191 -10.38 39.39 7.44
CA SER A 191 -10.47 38.62 6.20
C SER A 191 -9.29 37.65 6.06
N LEU A 192 -8.08 38.05 6.43
CA LEU A 192 -6.91 37.21 6.51
C LEU A 192 -7.09 36.02 7.46
N HIS A 193 -7.58 36.25 8.66
CA HIS A 193 -7.81 35.18 9.64
C HIS A 193 -8.90 34.21 9.20
N THR A 194 -9.97 34.71 8.60
CA THR A 194 -11.06 33.88 8.07
C THR A 194 -10.56 33.00 6.97
N PHE A 195 -9.84 33.56 6.00
CA PHE A 195 -9.25 32.78 4.90
C PHE A 195 -8.28 31.70 5.38
N PHE A 196 -7.42 32.02 6.34
CA PHE A 196 -6.48 31.05 6.91
C PHE A 196 -7.21 29.90 7.62
N ARG A 197 -8.25 30.23 8.40
CA ARG A 197 -9.06 29.23 9.11
C ARG A 197 -9.79 28.31 8.15
N ASP A 198 -10.38 28.86 7.10
CA ASP A 198 -11.21 28.12 6.16
C ASP A 198 -10.36 27.20 5.24
N ASN A 199 -9.08 27.53 5.07
CA ASN A 199 -8.13 26.75 4.26
C ASN A 199 -7.09 25.97 5.09
N ARG A 200 -7.26 25.91 6.42
CA ARG A 200 -6.28 25.29 7.31
C ARG A 200 -5.92 23.86 6.94
N SER A 201 -6.89 23.05 6.51
CA SER A 201 -6.65 21.65 6.12
C SER A 201 -5.73 21.49 4.89
N VAL A 202 -5.72 22.49 4.00
CA VAL A 202 -4.85 22.51 2.81
C VAL A 202 -3.45 22.97 3.22
N ILE A 203 -3.37 24.00 4.08
CA ILE A 203 -2.09 24.52 4.60
C ILE A 203 -1.36 23.46 5.41
N ASP A 204 -2.05 22.72 6.30
CA ASP A 204 -1.50 21.65 7.10
C ASP A 204 -1.00 20.46 6.20
N LYS A 205 -1.62 20.21 5.06
CA LYS A 205 -1.12 19.23 4.07
C LYS A 205 0.16 19.70 3.41
N ILE A 206 0.23 20.97 2.99
CA ILE A 206 1.43 21.56 2.38
C ILE A 206 2.59 21.58 3.38
N GLU A 207 2.34 21.77 4.69
CA GLU A 207 3.36 21.69 5.74
C GLU A 207 4.08 20.33 5.73
N VAL A 208 3.35 19.26 5.46
CA VAL A 208 3.90 17.88 5.45
C VAL A 208 4.54 17.54 4.11
N SER A 209 3.92 17.94 2.98
CA SER A 209 4.37 17.57 1.64
C SER A 209 5.49 18.47 1.10
N ASN A 210 5.42 19.78 1.42
CA ASN A 210 6.35 20.79 0.91
C ASN A 210 6.64 21.90 1.95
N PRO A 211 7.53 21.65 2.93
CA PRO A 211 7.84 22.61 4.00
C PRO A 211 8.35 23.97 3.51
N GLU A 212 9.02 24.02 2.36
CA GLU A 212 9.52 25.29 1.78
C GLU A 212 8.38 26.17 1.30
N GLU A 213 7.40 25.60 0.62
CA GLU A 213 6.20 26.33 0.17
C GLU A 213 5.32 26.76 1.35
N HIS A 214 5.16 25.90 2.36
CA HIS A 214 4.50 26.27 3.62
C HIS A 214 5.16 27.50 4.27
N ALA A 215 6.49 27.54 4.34
CA ALA A 215 7.22 28.67 4.89
C ALA A 215 6.95 29.98 4.12
N LYS A 216 6.81 29.91 2.77
CA LYS A 216 6.45 31.07 1.94
C LYS A 216 5.03 31.58 2.25
N ILE A 217 4.06 30.67 2.38
CA ILE A 217 2.67 31.02 2.76
C ILE A 217 2.66 31.73 4.12
N MET A 218 3.34 31.16 5.13
CA MET A 218 3.37 31.71 6.49
C MET A 218 4.10 33.06 6.56
N ALA A 219 5.16 33.24 5.77
CA ALA A 219 5.87 34.51 5.68
C ALA A 219 4.99 35.60 5.06
N ALA A 220 4.32 35.31 3.94
CA ALA A 220 3.39 36.25 3.28
C ALA A 220 2.25 36.66 4.21
N PHE A 221 1.63 35.69 4.89
CA PHE A 221 0.57 35.94 5.87
C PHE A 221 1.03 36.85 7.02
N SER A 222 2.19 36.57 7.59
CA SER A 222 2.76 37.33 8.70
C SER A 222 3.13 38.77 8.29
N GLN A 223 3.65 38.94 7.09
CA GLN A 223 3.97 40.24 6.53
C GLN A 223 2.72 41.08 6.31
N ARG A 224 1.71 40.52 5.63
CA ARG A 224 0.46 41.24 5.34
C ARG A 224 -0.29 41.62 6.60
N LYS A 225 -0.31 40.73 7.59
CA LYS A 225 -0.92 41.03 8.92
C LYS A 225 -0.26 42.23 9.58
N LYS A 226 1.06 42.39 9.48
CA LYS A 226 1.78 43.56 10.02
C LYS A 226 1.42 44.83 9.26
N GLU A 227 1.31 44.75 7.93
CA GLU A 227 0.96 45.91 7.08
C GLU A 227 -0.47 46.42 7.38
N LEU A 228 -1.42 45.50 7.61
CA LEU A 228 -2.81 45.87 7.91
C LEU A 228 -3.04 46.30 9.37
N ALA A 229 -2.08 46.05 10.26
CA ALA A 229 -2.13 46.47 11.66
C ALA A 229 -1.40 47.80 11.92
N SER A 230 -0.74 48.38 10.93
CA SER A 230 -0.03 49.68 10.99
C SER A 230 -0.92 50.80 10.49
#